data_6bb87b3184a12baf4eeb1943cfcf22d8
#
_entry.id   6bb87b3184a12baf4eeb1943cfcf22d8
#
_cell.length_a   1.000
_cell.length_b   1.000
_cell.length_c   1.000
_cell.angle_alpha   90.00
_cell.angle_beta   90.00
_cell.angle_gamma   90.00
#
_symmetry.space_group_name_H-M   'P 1'
#
loop_
_entity.id
_entity.type
_entity.pdbx_description
1 polymer ?
#
loop_
_entity_poly.entity_id
_entity_poly.type
_entity_poly.pdbx_seq_one_letter_code
_entity_poly.pdbx_strand_id
1 'polypeptide(L)'
;MSGIVGICRTGEKQLVEKMLAKISHRGTGGKRIFAKKGGVLGVVYQKGEKPPFLNNPRGTAVWDGRFSGDLDQAETDSPLALAALKGGEVFLIRDGLGISPLYYGEVDGTLVFASEVKALIGVASKIQEFPPGYKYLSGTGFQQYFGLKPVEAWPLEQEEAALRLRRALEEAVAQYTAGRTEIGSLLSGGLDSSTLAALARPQVDRLHTFACGMEGASDLEYAREVADHIDSIHHEAIYALPDLWNVLPDVIYHLESFDALLIRSAITHYLVTKMVADYVPAAFSGEGGDELFAGYAYYKDLDPDDLNGELIASINRMHNTALQRVDRAASAYGTEAYVSFLAPSVVKLAVHIPVEYKLHAEADEEPVEKWILRKAVEDLLPEQALWRPKVKFWEGAGVEDHLADYAKTQITDADFRQERRLPDGSFLNTKEELLYYRIFTEHFGNLTDLDFVGRTKGAPKVPEPL
;
A
#
# COMPACT_ATOMS: atom_id res chain seq x y z
N MET A 1 9.33 6.99 7.80
CA MET A 1 8.99 5.55 7.80
C MET A 1 9.74 4.83 8.90
N SER A 2 9.17 3.76 9.43
CA SER A 2 9.74 2.94 10.49
C SER A 2 9.37 1.47 10.32
N GLY A 3 9.84 0.62 11.21
CA GLY A 3 9.41 -0.77 11.26
C GLY A 3 9.48 -1.28 12.71
N ILE A 4 8.46 -1.99 13.14
CA ILE A 4 8.34 -2.50 14.49
C ILE A 4 8.39 -4.02 14.53
N VAL A 5 8.94 -4.56 15.61
CA VAL A 5 8.91 -5.99 15.94
C VAL A 5 8.75 -6.17 17.44
N GLY A 6 8.32 -7.33 17.88
CA GLY A 6 8.29 -7.61 19.30
C GLY A 6 7.73 -8.97 19.65
N ILE A 7 7.80 -9.31 20.94
CA ILE A 7 7.27 -10.56 21.50
C ILE A 7 6.63 -10.31 22.86
N CYS A 8 5.49 -10.98 23.11
CA CYS A 8 4.72 -10.87 24.36
C CYS A 8 5.33 -11.71 25.50
N ARG A 9 6.66 -11.78 25.59
CA ARG A 9 7.43 -12.52 26.58
C ARG A 9 8.71 -11.78 26.92
N THR A 10 9.12 -11.81 28.20
CA THR A 10 10.37 -11.22 28.67
C THR A 10 11.59 -12.08 28.30
N GLY A 11 12.79 -11.49 28.34
CA GLY A 11 14.04 -12.23 28.11
C GLY A 11 14.49 -12.36 26.65
N GLU A 12 13.66 -12.02 25.68
CA GLU A 12 13.86 -12.26 24.24
C GLU A 12 14.53 -11.11 23.47
N LYS A 13 15.43 -10.36 24.13
CA LYS A 13 16.10 -9.22 23.49
C LYS A 13 16.90 -9.62 22.24
N GLN A 14 17.59 -10.77 22.29
CA GLN A 14 18.39 -11.25 21.14
C GLN A 14 17.50 -11.66 19.96
N LEU A 15 16.33 -12.25 20.22
CA LEU A 15 15.36 -12.59 19.18
C LEU A 15 14.87 -11.32 18.49
N VAL A 16 14.41 -10.32 19.27
CA VAL A 16 13.97 -9.03 18.74
C VAL A 16 15.08 -8.32 17.95
N GLU A 17 16.34 -8.43 18.38
CA GLU A 17 17.47 -7.86 17.63
C GLU A 17 17.69 -8.54 16.27
N LYS A 18 17.55 -9.86 16.19
CA LYS A 18 17.60 -10.61 14.93
C LYS A 18 16.44 -10.24 14.00
N MET A 19 15.22 -10.08 14.52
CA MET A 19 14.05 -9.65 13.78
C MET A 19 14.24 -8.24 13.21
N LEU A 20 14.73 -7.29 14.01
CA LEU A 20 15.03 -5.92 13.55
C LEU A 20 16.07 -5.89 12.43
N ALA A 21 17.06 -6.80 12.45
CA ALA A 21 18.07 -6.87 11.40
C ALA A 21 17.45 -7.22 10.02
N LYS A 22 16.37 -8.01 10.00
CA LYS A 22 15.65 -8.40 8.77
C LYS A 22 14.87 -7.24 8.13
N ILE A 23 14.47 -6.24 8.93
CA ILE A 23 13.73 -5.08 8.47
C ILE A 23 14.54 -3.78 8.59
N SER A 24 15.87 -3.87 8.60
CA SER A 24 16.77 -2.71 8.79
C SER A 24 16.65 -1.66 7.66
N HIS A 25 16.22 -2.07 6.45
CA HIS A 25 15.95 -1.18 5.32
C HIS A 25 14.84 -0.15 5.62
N ARG A 26 13.89 -0.47 6.51
CA ARG A 26 12.82 0.45 6.93
C ARG A 26 13.33 1.61 7.79
N GLY A 27 14.56 1.56 8.27
CA GLY A 27 15.07 2.59 9.18
C GLY A 27 16.58 2.66 9.25
N THR A 28 17.18 3.54 8.42
CA THR A 28 18.64 3.77 8.38
C THR A 28 19.14 4.70 9.45
N GLY A 29 18.25 5.40 10.20
CA GLY A 29 18.59 6.37 11.24
C GLY A 29 18.93 5.76 12.58
N GLY A 30 18.46 4.55 12.85
CA GLY A 30 18.80 3.83 14.08
C GLY A 30 17.77 2.78 14.49
N LYS A 31 18.11 2.10 15.58
CA LYS A 31 17.22 1.12 16.22
C LYS A 31 17.13 1.32 17.72
N ARG A 32 16.02 0.91 18.32
CA ARG A 32 15.83 0.84 19.79
C ARG A 32 15.14 -0.45 20.17
N ILE A 33 15.50 -0.99 21.33
CA ILE A 33 14.88 -2.19 21.92
C ILE A 33 14.53 -1.88 23.36
N PHE A 34 13.32 -2.17 23.76
CA PHE A 34 12.77 -1.97 25.09
C PHE A 34 12.33 -3.31 25.68
N ALA A 35 13.02 -3.78 26.70
CA ALA A 35 12.62 -4.95 27.48
C ALA A 35 11.96 -4.50 28.78
N LYS A 36 10.71 -4.87 28.98
CA LYS A 36 9.91 -4.52 30.19
C LYS A 36 9.11 -5.74 30.64
N LYS A 37 8.43 -5.62 31.80
CA LYS A 37 7.46 -6.62 32.22
C LYS A 37 6.39 -6.76 31.11
N GLY A 38 6.11 -7.98 30.69
CA GLY A 38 5.13 -8.31 29.64
C GLY A 38 5.72 -8.56 28.26
N GLY A 39 6.90 -8.00 27.90
CA GLY A 39 7.43 -8.23 26.55
C GLY A 39 8.71 -7.47 26.21
N VAL A 40 9.11 -7.67 24.96
CA VAL A 40 10.22 -6.94 24.33
C VAL A 40 9.72 -6.31 23.05
N LEU A 41 9.91 -4.99 22.91
CA LEU A 41 9.57 -4.21 21.72
C LEU A 41 10.84 -3.72 21.04
N GLY A 42 10.84 -3.71 19.72
CA GLY A 42 11.92 -3.17 18.90
C GLY A 42 11.39 -2.26 17.80
N VAL A 43 12.17 -1.25 17.41
CA VAL A 43 11.86 -0.32 16.33
C VAL A 43 13.11 0.07 15.57
N VAL A 44 13.01 0.14 14.25
CA VAL A 44 13.95 0.84 13.35
C VAL A 44 13.28 2.10 12.80
N TYR A 45 14.03 3.16 12.54
CA TYR A 45 13.49 4.45 12.12
C TYR A 45 14.47 5.22 11.23
N GLN A 46 13.95 6.17 10.45
CA GLN A 46 14.72 6.97 9.52
C GLN A 46 15.52 8.07 10.23
N LYS A 47 16.64 8.46 9.59
CA LYS A 47 17.48 9.56 10.04
C LYS A 47 16.77 10.90 9.80
N GLY A 48 16.85 11.78 10.80
CA GLY A 48 16.28 13.15 10.68
C GLY A 48 14.82 13.27 11.10
N GLU A 49 14.13 12.17 11.33
CA GLU A 49 12.76 12.17 11.85
C GLU A 49 12.70 11.99 13.36
N LYS A 50 11.58 12.43 13.97
CA LYS A 50 11.32 12.15 15.40
C LYS A 50 11.21 10.62 15.57
N PRO A 51 12.05 10.01 16.41
CA PRO A 51 12.01 8.56 16.57
C PRO A 51 10.62 8.07 17.01
N PRO A 52 10.05 7.04 16.36
CA PRO A 52 8.69 6.56 16.60
C PRO A 52 8.63 5.65 17.84
N PHE A 53 8.98 6.19 18.98
CA PHE A 53 8.84 5.50 20.26
C PHE A 53 8.57 6.47 21.42
N LEU A 54 7.88 5.95 22.41
CA LEU A 54 7.65 6.57 23.71
C LEU A 54 8.19 5.62 24.79
N ASN A 55 8.94 6.15 25.75
CA ASN A 55 9.38 5.39 26.92
C ASN A 55 9.35 6.29 28.15
N ASN A 56 8.32 6.17 28.97
CA ASN A 56 8.10 6.96 30.16
C ASN A 56 7.48 6.12 31.29
N PRO A 57 7.26 6.68 32.50
CA PRO A 57 6.65 5.92 33.60
C PRO A 57 5.26 5.36 33.35
N ARG A 58 4.50 5.92 32.36
CA ARG A 58 3.14 5.45 32.00
C ARG A 58 3.16 4.26 31.04
N GLY A 59 4.30 4.01 30.35
CA GLY A 59 4.44 2.90 29.43
C GLY A 59 5.54 3.08 28.41
N THR A 60 5.69 2.06 27.57
CA THR A 60 6.60 2.06 26.43
C THR A 60 5.80 1.73 25.18
N ALA A 61 5.97 2.49 24.13
CA ALA A 61 5.34 2.23 22.83
C ALA A 61 6.34 2.41 21.70
N VAL A 62 6.15 1.63 20.63
CA VAL A 62 6.83 1.77 19.33
C VAL A 62 5.77 1.73 18.22
N TRP A 63 5.98 2.44 17.14
CA TRP A 63 4.99 2.47 16.06
C TRP A 63 5.60 2.67 14.69
N ASP A 64 4.83 2.35 13.66
CA ASP A 64 5.02 2.72 12.27
C ASP A 64 3.81 3.55 11.82
N GLY A 65 4.04 4.64 11.09
CA GLY A 65 3.01 5.61 10.71
C GLY A 65 2.88 6.77 11.69
N ARG A 66 1.65 7.24 11.93
CA ARG A 66 1.34 8.46 12.70
C ARG A 66 0.68 8.08 14.03
N PHE A 67 1.23 8.60 15.10
CA PHE A 67 0.69 8.38 16.45
C PHE A 67 0.55 9.72 17.20
N SER A 68 -0.66 10.01 17.68
CA SER A 68 -0.99 11.21 18.45
C SER A 68 -0.23 11.31 19.80
N GLY A 69 0.25 10.17 20.31
CA GLY A 69 0.88 10.05 21.63
C GLY A 69 -0.07 9.63 22.74
N ASP A 70 -1.34 9.44 22.42
CA ASP A 70 -2.38 8.98 23.33
C ASP A 70 -2.89 7.58 22.92
N LEU A 71 -2.65 6.57 23.75
CA LEU A 71 -3.07 5.20 23.48
C LEU A 71 -4.61 5.05 23.45
N ASP A 72 -5.33 5.90 24.16
CA ASP A 72 -6.79 5.85 24.22
C ASP A 72 -7.40 6.44 22.94
N GLN A 73 -6.61 7.15 22.12
CA GLN A 73 -7.01 7.69 20.82
C GLN A 73 -6.37 6.97 19.62
N ALA A 74 -5.54 5.94 19.86
CA ALA A 74 -4.85 5.20 18.80
C ALA A 74 -5.79 4.57 17.76
N GLU A 75 -7.05 4.32 18.09
CA GLU A 75 -8.07 3.80 17.18
C GLU A 75 -8.45 4.80 16.07
N THR A 76 -8.16 6.08 16.24
CA THR A 76 -8.43 7.15 15.25
C THR A 76 -7.21 7.57 14.46
N ASP A 77 -6.00 7.15 14.88
CA ASP A 77 -4.75 7.46 14.18
C ASP A 77 -4.62 6.59 12.91
N SER A 78 -4.28 7.22 11.78
CA SER A 78 -4.08 6.52 10.50
C SER A 78 -3.14 7.35 9.61
N PRO A 79 -2.16 6.70 8.94
CA PRO A 79 -1.79 5.28 9.04
C PRO A 79 -1.14 4.94 10.39
N LEU A 80 -1.37 3.74 10.93
CA LEU A 80 -0.76 3.33 12.21
C LEU A 80 -0.67 1.81 12.38
N ALA A 81 0.55 1.32 12.69
CA ALA A 81 0.76 0.05 13.38
C ALA A 81 1.54 0.32 14.66
N LEU A 82 1.01 -0.04 15.83
CA LEU A 82 1.59 0.30 17.11
C LEU A 82 1.66 -0.91 18.04
N ALA A 83 2.74 -0.99 18.79
CA ALA A 83 2.90 -1.91 19.92
C ALA A 83 3.23 -1.15 21.20
N ALA A 84 2.56 -1.47 22.31
CA ALA A 84 2.81 -0.85 23.59
C ALA A 84 2.90 -1.85 24.75
N LEU A 85 3.66 -1.50 25.76
CA LEU A 85 3.79 -2.20 27.05
C LEU A 85 3.28 -1.27 28.16
N LYS A 86 2.15 -1.63 28.79
CA LYS A 86 1.55 -0.87 29.87
C LYS A 86 1.08 -1.83 30.97
N GLY A 87 1.50 -1.60 32.23
CA GLY A 87 1.05 -2.43 33.36
C GLY A 87 1.52 -3.89 33.35
N GLY A 88 2.39 -4.28 32.43
CA GLY A 88 2.82 -5.67 32.22
C GLY A 88 2.02 -6.40 31.13
N GLU A 89 1.13 -5.71 30.45
CA GLU A 89 0.37 -6.18 29.29
C GLU A 89 0.94 -5.63 28.00
N VAL A 90 0.78 -6.40 26.92
CA VAL A 90 1.08 -5.97 25.55
C VAL A 90 -0.22 -5.53 24.88
N PHE A 91 -0.18 -4.37 24.29
CA PHE A 91 -1.21 -3.81 23.42
C PHE A 91 -0.66 -3.69 22.01
N LEU A 92 -1.39 -4.19 21.01
CA LEU A 92 -1.14 -3.98 19.59
C LEU A 92 -2.37 -3.34 18.95
N ILE A 93 -2.15 -2.49 17.96
CA ILE A 93 -3.23 -1.95 17.13
C ILE A 93 -2.74 -1.73 15.71
N ARG A 94 -3.61 -1.95 14.72
CA ARG A 94 -3.39 -1.62 13.32
C ARG A 94 -4.54 -0.77 12.81
N ASP A 95 -4.25 0.28 12.03
CA ASP A 95 -5.27 1.21 11.51
C ASP A 95 -6.38 0.51 10.74
N GLY A 96 -7.50 1.23 10.59
CA GLY A 96 -8.74 0.68 10.08
C GLY A 96 -8.69 0.11 8.68
N LEU A 97 -7.83 0.62 7.81
CA LEU A 97 -7.64 0.17 6.43
C LEU A 97 -6.38 -0.68 6.23
N GLY A 98 -5.53 -0.80 7.28
CA GLY A 98 -4.28 -1.54 7.23
C GLY A 98 -3.21 -0.89 6.34
N ILE A 99 -3.17 0.45 6.31
CA ILE A 99 -2.18 1.21 5.54
C ILE A 99 -0.78 0.90 6.06
N SER A 100 -0.59 0.92 7.39
CA SER A 100 0.66 0.44 8.00
C SER A 100 0.65 -1.08 8.13
N PRO A 101 1.71 -1.77 7.69
CA PRO A 101 1.75 -3.23 7.75
C PRO A 101 2.00 -3.75 9.16
N LEU A 102 1.34 -4.85 9.52
CA LEU A 102 1.60 -5.61 10.73
C LEU A 102 1.26 -7.08 10.53
N TYR A 103 2.15 -7.95 10.98
CA TYR A 103 2.00 -9.41 10.93
C TYR A 103 2.28 -9.99 12.31
N TYR A 104 1.76 -11.16 12.58
CA TYR A 104 1.99 -11.88 13.83
C TYR A 104 2.11 -13.38 13.62
N GLY A 105 2.62 -14.07 14.60
CA GLY A 105 2.72 -15.52 14.66
C GLY A 105 2.94 -15.97 16.11
N GLU A 106 3.30 -17.22 16.28
CA GLU A 106 3.48 -17.84 17.59
C GLU A 106 4.88 -18.43 17.75
N VAL A 107 5.47 -18.20 18.94
CA VAL A 107 6.71 -18.86 19.42
C VAL A 107 6.40 -19.48 20.78
N ASP A 108 6.38 -20.81 20.87
CA ASP A 108 6.03 -21.55 22.10
C ASP A 108 4.71 -21.05 22.73
N GLY A 109 3.69 -20.83 21.91
CA GLY A 109 2.38 -20.34 22.35
C GLY A 109 2.34 -18.85 22.73
N THR A 110 3.41 -18.10 22.48
CA THR A 110 3.53 -16.67 22.76
C THR A 110 3.45 -15.88 21.45
N LEU A 111 2.64 -14.83 21.42
CA LEU A 111 2.51 -13.95 20.26
C LEU A 111 3.81 -13.18 20.01
N VAL A 112 4.26 -13.23 18.75
CA VAL A 112 5.35 -12.44 18.19
C VAL A 112 4.82 -11.67 16.99
N PHE A 113 5.34 -10.47 16.74
CA PHE A 113 4.84 -9.60 15.67
C PHE A 113 5.95 -8.82 14.98
N ALA A 114 5.68 -8.40 13.74
CA ALA A 114 6.59 -7.59 12.94
C ALA A 114 5.85 -6.78 11.86
N SER A 115 6.44 -5.69 11.40
CA SER A 115 5.98 -4.93 10.23
C SER A 115 6.10 -5.73 8.91
N GLU A 116 7.00 -6.71 8.85
CA GLU A 116 7.23 -7.55 7.65
C GLU A 116 7.37 -9.02 8.00
N VAL A 117 6.87 -9.88 7.11
CA VAL A 117 6.86 -11.35 7.28
C VAL A 117 8.25 -11.93 7.40
N LYS A 118 9.25 -11.41 6.65
CA LYS A 118 10.64 -11.89 6.69
C LYS A 118 11.27 -11.84 8.07
N ALA A 119 10.78 -10.97 8.96
CA ALA A 119 11.23 -10.91 10.34
C ALA A 119 10.65 -12.03 11.21
N LEU A 120 9.55 -12.67 10.78
CA LEU A 120 8.90 -13.79 11.46
C LEU A 120 9.33 -15.15 10.91
N ILE A 121 9.76 -15.21 9.63
CA ILE A 121 10.21 -16.46 8.99
C ILE A 121 11.43 -17.04 9.73
N GLY A 122 11.33 -18.32 10.08
CA GLY A 122 12.35 -19.02 10.88
C GLY A 122 12.34 -18.68 12.37
N VAL A 123 11.39 -17.83 12.80
CA VAL A 123 11.15 -17.44 14.19
C VAL A 123 9.80 -17.98 14.68
N ALA A 124 8.75 -17.74 13.92
CA ALA A 124 7.38 -18.02 14.30
C ALA A 124 6.75 -19.14 13.47
N SER A 125 5.77 -19.80 14.05
CA SER A 125 4.76 -20.61 13.35
C SER A 125 3.47 -19.85 13.18
N LYS A 126 2.58 -20.31 12.26
CA LYS A 126 1.25 -19.70 12.02
C LYS A 126 1.36 -18.19 11.73
N ILE A 127 2.20 -17.83 10.78
CA ILE A 127 2.37 -16.44 10.40
C ILE A 127 1.12 -15.96 9.67
N GLN A 128 0.53 -14.89 10.19
CA GLN A 128 -0.69 -14.30 9.66
C GLN A 128 -0.57 -12.77 9.62
N GLU A 129 -1.34 -12.16 8.74
CA GLU A 129 -1.52 -10.72 8.75
C GLU A 129 -2.34 -10.30 9.97
N PHE A 130 -1.90 -9.27 10.68
CA PHE A 130 -2.69 -8.65 11.75
C PHE A 130 -3.85 -7.91 11.09
N PRO A 131 -5.10 -8.27 11.38
CA PRO A 131 -6.23 -7.76 10.62
C PRO A 131 -6.39 -6.23 10.77
N PRO A 132 -6.69 -5.50 9.67
CA PRO A 132 -7.02 -4.09 9.71
C PRO A 132 -8.19 -3.78 10.65
N GLY A 133 -8.11 -2.67 11.39
CA GLY A 133 -9.16 -2.27 12.31
C GLY A 133 -9.30 -3.14 13.55
N TYR A 134 -8.24 -3.88 13.89
CA TYR A 134 -8.20 -4.67 15.13
C TYR A 134 -7.13 -4.14 16.08
N LYS A 135 -7.38 -4.41 17.35
CA LYS A 135 -6.43 -4.32 18.45
C LYS A 135 -6.30 -5.66 19.15
N TYR A 136 -5.17 -5.86 19.78
CA TYR A 136 -4.88 -7.05 20.59
C TYR A 136 -4.37 -6.63 21.97
N LEU A 137 -4.92 -7.26 23.01
CA LEU A 137 -4.40 -7.15 24.37
C LEU A 137 -4.04 -8.55 24.87
N SER A 138 -2.88 -8.68 25.50
CA SER A 138 -2.39 -9.99 25.97
C SER A 138 -3.32 -10.67 26.98
N GLY A 139 -4.16 -9.91 27.68
CA GLY A 139 -5.14 -10.43 28.62
C GLY A 139 -6.50 -10.83 28.02
N THR A 140 -6.92 -10.25 26.88
CA THR A 140 -8.26 -10.42 26.31
C THR A 140 -8.28 -10.88 24.84
N GLY A 141 -7.11 -10.88 24.17
CA GLY A 141 -6.99 -11.27 22.76
C GLY A 141 -7.40 -10.20 21.77
N PHE A 142 -7.78 -10.62 20.55
CA PHE A 142 -8.15 -9.74 19.45
C PHE A 142 -9.54 -9.13 19.63
N GLN A 143 -9.67 -7.85 19.32
CA GLN A 143 -10.93 -7.09 19.35
C GLN A 143 -11.00 -6.20 18.11
N GLN A 144 -12.08 -6.31 17.33
CA GLN A 144 -12.34 -5.41 16.22
C GLN A 144 -12.87 -4.08 16.77
N TYR A 145 -12.29 -2.96 16.31
CA TYR A 145 -12.77 -1.62 16.64
C TYR A 145 -13.25 -0.84 15.42
N PHE A 146 -12.83 -1.26 14.22
CA PHE A 146 -13.22 -0.65 12.96
C PHE A 146 -13.52 -1.73 11.91
N GLY A 147 -14.42 -1.43 10.99
CA GLY A 147 -14.70 -2.22 9.80
C GLY A 147 -15.58 -1.43 8.84
N LEU A 148 -15.07 -1.25 7.64
CA LEU A 148 -15.79 -0.54 6.59
C LEU A 148 -16.92 -1.44 6.06
N LYS A 149 -18.14 -0.91 6.06
CA LYS A 149 -19.36 -1.59 5.57
C LYS A 149 -20.12 -0.64 4.65
N PRO A 150 -20.96 -1.17 3.75
CA PRO A 150 -21.88 -0.35 2.99
C PRO A 150 -22.73 0.52 3.92
N VAL A 151 -22.86 1.79 3.59
CA VAL A 151 -23.64 2.80 4.34
C VAL A 151 -24.60 3.48 3.39
N GLU A 152 -25.62 4.09 3.95
CA GLU A 152 -26.57 4.91 3.20
C GLU A 152 -25.87 6.21 2.72
N ALA A 153 -26.12 6.57 1.46
CA ALA A 153 -25.59 7.80 0.88
C ALA A 153 -26.19 9.02 1.55
N TRP A 154 -25.40 10.08 1.68
CA TRP A 154 -25.92 11.36 2.14
C TRP A 154 -26.74 12.03 1.04
N PRO A 155 -27.79 12.79 1.37
CA PRO A 155 -28.59 13.54 0.41
C PRO A 155 -27.83 14.81 -0.01
N LEU A 156 -26.79 14.64 -0.83
CA LEU A 156 -25.94 15.71 -1.35
C LEU A 156 -26.27 15.98 -2.81
N GLU A 157 -26.31 17.25 -3.18
CA GLU A 157 -26.26 17.65 -4.59
C GLU A 157 -24.85 17.44 -5.13
N GLN A 158 -24.73 17.23 -6.43
CA GLN A 158 -23.45 16.86 -7.08
C GLN A 158 -22.35 17.91 -6.88
N GLU A 159 -22.69 19.18 -7.04
CA GLU A 159 -21.78 20.32 -6.85
C GLU A 159 -21.30 20.41 -5.39
N GLU A 160 -22.18 20.17 -4.44
CA GLU A 160 -21.82 20.15 -3.02
C GLU A 160 -20.91 18.99 -2.70
N ALA A 161 -21.17 17.79 -3.25
CA ALA A 161 -20.34 16.62 -3.08
C ALA A 161 -18.93 16.84 -3.64
N ALA A 162 -18.81 17.43 -4.84
CA ALA A 162 -17.54 17.80 -5.46
C ALA A 162 -16.74 18.79 -4.60
N LEU A 163 -17.40 19.85 -4.12
CA LEU A 163 -16.76 20.87 -3.27
C LEU A 163 -16.27 20.29 -1.94
N ARG A 164 -17.08 19.45 -1.29
CA ARG A 164 -16.69 18.76 -0.05
C ARG A 164 -15.52 17.80 -0.28
N LEU A 165 -15.53 17.07 -1.40
CA LEU A 165 -14.45 16.17 -1.78
C LEU A 165 -13.15 16.93 -2.00
N ARG A 166 -13.20 18.04 -2.74
CA ARG A 166 -12.05 18.93 -2.95
C ARG A 166 -11.43 19.35 -1.62
N ARG A 167 -12.22 19.87 -0.69
CA ARG A 167 -11.74 20.33 0.63
C ARG A 167 -11.13 19.17 1.44
N ALA A 168 -11.79 18.02 1.46
CA ALA A 168 -11.27 16.86 2.18
C ALA A 168 -9.92 16.39 1.63
N LEU A 169 -9.73 16.41 0.31
CA LEU A 169 -8.45 16.08 -0.33
C LEU A 169 -7.37 17.15 -0.05
N GLU A 170 -7.70 18.44 -0.10
CA GLU A 170 -6.80 19.54 0.27
C GLU A 170 -6.30 19.38 1.71
N GLU A 171 -7.21 19.11 2.65
CA GLU A 171 -6.88 18.87 4.06
C GLU A 171 -6.01 17.61 4.23
N ALA A 172 -6.31 16.54 3.50
CA ALA A 172 -5.54 15.30 3.55
C ALA A 172 -4.10 15.48 3.01
N VAL A 173 -3.93 16.27 1.96
CA VAL A 173 -2.61 16.64 1.43
C VAL A 173 -1.87 17.55 2.40
N ALA A 174 -2.56 18.56 2.97
CA ALA A 174 -2.00 19.52 3.91
C ALA A 174 -1.39 18.85 5.16
N GLN A 175 -1.93 17.70 5.58
CA GLN A 175 -1.36 16.95 6.72
C GLN A 175 0.07 16.47 6.49
N TYR A 176 0.47 16.27 5.23
CA TYR A 176 1.80 15.76 4.86
C TYR A 176 2.74 16.85 4.35
N THR A 177 2.20 17.97 3.87
CA THR A 177 2.98 19.13 3.40
C THR A 177 3.34 20.11 4.55
N ALA A 178 2.58 20.09 5.63
CA ALA A 178 2.77 21.01 6.75
C ALA A 178 4.20 21.02 7.30
N GLY A 179 4.85 22.19 7.25
CA GLY A 179 6.22 22.38 7.73
C GLY A 179 7.32 21.83 6.81
N ARG A 180 6.96 21.41 5.59
CA ARG A 180 7.91 20.94 4.57
C ARG A 180 8.08 22.02 3.50
N THR A 181 9.31 22.23 3.04
CA THR A 181 9.63 23.11 1.90
C THR A 181 9.60 22.36 0.59
N GLU A 182 9.79 21.03 0.65
CA GLU A 182 9.81 20.16 -0.52
C GLU A 182 9.19 18.78 -0.20
N ILE A 183 8.57 18.18 -1.22
CA ILE A 183 7.96 16.86 -1.15
C ILE A 183 7.91 16.25 -2.56
N GLY A 184 7.78 14.92 -2.62
CA GLY A 184 7.57 14.18 -3.86
C GLY A 184 6.10 13.87 -4.15
N SER A 185 5.80 13.58 -5.42
CA SER A 185 4.57 12.93 -5.86
C SER A 185 4.88 11.98 -7.01
N LEU A 186 4.43 10.73 -6.90
CA LEU A 186 4.42 9.84 -8.06
C LEU A 186 3.41 10.37 -9.06
N LEU A 187 3.78 10.43 -10.33
CA LEU A 187 2.97 11.05 -11.37
C LEU A 187 2.95 10.18 -12.63
N SER A 188 1.85 9.50 -12.89
CA SER A 188 1.63 8.73 -14.12
C SER A 188 0.84 9.50 -15.18
N GLY A 189 0.45 10.73 -14.87
CA GLY A 189 -0.50 11.49 -15.71
C GLY A 189 -1.92 10.94 -15.68
N GLY A 190 -2.21 9.93 -14.86
CA GLY A 190 -3.58 9.50 -14.56
C GLY A 190 -4.24 10.42 -13.54
N LEU A 191 -5.58 10.46 -13.51
CA LEU A 191 -6.37 11.39 -12.68
C LEU A 191 -5.94 11.41 -11.20
N ASP A 192 -5.75 10.24 -10.57
CA ASP A 192 -5.46 10.16 -9.14
C ASP A 192 -4.12 10.77 -8.77
N SER A 193 -3.05 10.37 -9.47
CA SER A 193 -1.70 10.89 -9.24
C SER A 193 -1.62 12.38 -9.55
N SER A 194 -2.29 12.81 -10.63
CA SER A 194 -2.34 14.21 -11.05
C SER A 194 -3.10 15.08 -10.03
N THR A 195 -4.20 14.56 -9.48
CA THR A 195 -4.96 15.24 -8.40
C THR A 195 -4.08 15.53 -7.19
N LEU A 196 -3.35 14.53 -6.68
CA LEU A 196 -2.51 14.72 -5.49
C LEU A 196 -1.34 15.68 -5.78
N ALA A 197 -0.72 15.58 -6.95
CA ALA A 197 0.35 16.48 -7.34
C ALA A 197 -0.13 17.94 -7.45
N ALA A 198 -1.27 18.18 -8.12
CA ALA A 198 -1.85 19.50 -8.27
C ALA A 198 -2.27 20.12 -6.92
N LEU A 199 -2.83 19.33 -6.00
CA LEU A 199 -3.18 19.76 -4.65
C LEU A 199 -1.96 20.03 -3.76
N ALA A 200 -0.86 19.29 -3.95
CA ALA A 200 0.35 19.48 -3.17
C ALA A 200 1.16 20.71 -3.64
N ARG A 201 1.14 21.01 -4.95
CA ARG A 201 1.98 22.07 -5.54
C ARG A 201 1.88 23.44 -4.83
N PRO A 202 0.70 23.99 -4.55
CA PRO A 202 0.58 25.29 -3.89
C PRO A 202 0.97 25.29 -2.40
N GLN A 203 1.23 24.13 -1.82
CA GLN A 203 1.48 23.97 -0.38
C GLN A 203 2.97 23.86 -0.03
N VAL A 204 3.86 23.78 -1.03
CA VAL A 204 5.32 23.63 -0.87
C VAL A 204 6.07 24.54 -1.82
N ASP A 205 7.30 24.91 -1.46
CA ASP A 205 8.16 25.69 -2.32
C ASP A 205 8.57 24.91 -3.57
N ARG A 206 8.88 23.61 -3.38
CA ARG A 206 9.30 22.70 -4.44
C ARG A 206 8.52 21.40 -4.38
N LEU A 207 7.78 21.09 -5.44
CA LEU A 207 7.18 19.79 -5.66
C LEU A 207 8.02 19.02 -6.68
N HIS A 208 8.55 17.87 -6.29
CA HIS A 208 9.20 16.93 -7.17
C HIS A 208 8.20 15.91 -7.67
N THR A 209 8.02 15.79 -8.98
CA THR A 209 7.14 14.78 -9.58
C THR A 209 7.98 13.69 -10.26
N PHE A 210 7.55 12.44 -10.14
CA PHE A 210 8.31 11.27 -10.58
C PHE A 210 7.46 10.36 -11.46
N ALA A 211 7.92 10.13 -12.68
CA ALA A 211 7.36 9.17 -13.60
C ALA A 211 8.40 8.11 -13.99
N CYS A 212 7.95 6.93 -14.34
CA CYS A 212 8.82 5.92 -14.92
C CYS A 212 8.07 5.07 -15.95
N GLY A 213 8.80 4.55 -16.91
CA GLY A 213 8.24 3.70 -17.94
C GLY A 213 9.29 3.25 -18.94
N MET A 214 8.88 2.38 -19.84
CA MET A 214 9.68 2.03 -21.01
C MET A 214 9.67 3.20 -22.01
N GLU A 215 10.63 3.23 -22.91
CA GLU A 215 10.66 4.23 -23.97
C GLU A 215 9.34 4.23 -24.77
N GLY A 216 8.70 5.40 -24.92
CA GLY A 216 7.41 5.54 -25.59
C GLY A 216 6.17 5.17 -24.74
N ALA A 217 6.35 4.90 -23.45
CA ALA A 217 5.24 4.64 -22.54
C ALA A 217 4.32 5.86 -22.43
N SER A 218 3.00 5.64 -22.56
CA SER A 218 2.00 6.73 -22.55
C SER A 218 1.99 7.52 -21.24
N ASP A 219 2.26 6.87 -20.11
CA ASP A 219 2.30 7.53 -18.81
C ASP A 219 3.35 8.64 -18.74
N LEU A 220 4.49 8.51 -19.44
CA LEU A 220 5.52 9.55 -19.47
C LEU A 220 5.04 10.82 -20.18
N GLU A 221 4.28 10.69 -21.27
CA GLU A 221 3.77 11.85 -22.03
C GLU A 221 2.75 12.62 -21.19
N TYR A 222 1.75 11.93 -20.62
CA TYR A 222 0.76 12.56 -19.75
C TYR A 222 1.35 13.14 -18.47
N ALA A 223 2.37 12.47 -17.91
CA ALA A 223 3.07 12.97 -16.72
C ALA A 223 3.78 14.30 -16.99
N ARG A 224 4.47 14.43 -18.14
CA ARG A 224 5.10 15.71 -18.56
C ARG A 224 4.08 16.84 -18.69
N GLU A 225 2.95 16.57 -19.38
CA GLU A 225 1.90 17.56 -19.57
C GLU A 225 1.37 18.09 -18.23
N VAL A 226 1.09 17.18 -17.30
CA VAL A 226 0.64 17.58 -15.95
C VAL A 226 1.73 18.30 -15.18
N ALA A 227 2.96 17.82 -15.22
CA ALA A 227 4.10 18.41 -14.53
C ALA A 227 4.37 19.85 -14.99
N ASP A 228 4.31 20.09 -16.31
CA ASP A 228 4.45 21.42 -16.91
C ASP A 228 3.27 22.33 -16.51
N HIS A 229 2.03 21.79 -16.51
CA HIS A 229 0.84 22.55 -16.14
C HIS A 229 0.88 23.05 -14.70
N ILE A 230 1.33 22.21 -13.76
CA ILE A 230 1.40 22.54 -12.32
C ILE A 230 2.74 23.18 -11.91
N ASP A 231 3.67 23.41 -12.83
CA ASP A 231 5.02 23.95 -12.56
C ASP A 231 5.77 23.17 -11.49
N SER A 232 5.92 21.85 -11.67
CA SER A 232 6.68 20.97 -10.78
C SER A 232 8.08 20.66 -11.32
N ILE A 233 8.98 20.19 -10.44
CA ILE A 233 10.30 19.69 -10.85
C ILE A 233 10.14 18.23 -11.24
N HIS A 234 10.03 17.97 -12.55
CA HIS A 234 9.74 16.64 -13.06
C HIS A 234 10.97 15.79 -13.26
N HIS A 235 10.87 14.51 -12.88
CA HIS A 235 11.92 13.50 -13.02
C HIS A 235 11.37 12.26 -13.71
N GLU A 236 12.13 11.69 -14.64
CA GLU A 236 11.75 10.48 -15.36
C GLU A 236 12.83 9.41 -15.27
N ALA A 237 12.40 8.17 -15.05
CA ALA A 237 13.23 6.99 -15.19
C ALA A 237 12.75 6.15 -16.37
N ILE A 238 13.58 6.10 -17.43
CA ILE A 238 13.36 5.25 -18.58
C ILE A 238 14.08 3.93 -18.33
N TYR A 239 13.39 2.80 -18.41
CA TYR A 239 13.95 1.47 -18.23
C TYR A 239 13.70 0.58 -19.45
N ALA A 240 14.57 -0.42 -19.62
CA ALA A 240 14.47 -1.42 -20.66
C ALA A 240 14.01 -2.76 -20.08
N LEU A 241 13.60 -3.71 -20.94
CA LEU A 241 13.16 -5.04 -20.52
C LEU A 241 14.14 -5.76 -19.56
N PRO A 242 15.48 -5.71 -19.78
CA PRO A 242 16.41 -6.34 -18.83
C PRO A 242 16.34 -5.78 -17.41
N ASP A 243 15.98 -4.50 -17.25
CA ASP A 243 15.86 -3.87 -15.92
C ASP A 243 14.72 -4.50 -15.12
N LEU A 244 13.63 -4.92 -15.78
CA LEU A 244 12.49 -5.58 -15.15
C LEU A 244 12.89 -6.94 -14.54
N TRP A 245 13.68 -7.73 -15.30
CA TRP A 245 14.16 -9.04 -14.84
C TRP A 245 15.19 -8.93 -13.72
N ASN A 246 16.08 -7.96 -13.83
CA ASN A 246 17.16 -7.75 -12.87
C ASN A 246 16.66 -7.34 -11.48
N VAL A 247 15.56 -6.58 -11.40
CA VAL A 247 15.00 -6.14 -10.11
C VAL A 247 14.00 -7.14 -9.53
N LEU A 248 13.55 -8.13 -10.30
CA LEU A 248 12.50 -9.07 -9.90
C LEU A 248 12.81 -9.81 -8.58
N PRO A 249 14.04 -10.34 -8.33
CA PRO A 249 14.35 -10.96 -7.05
C PRO A 249 14.23 -10.00 -5.86
N ASP A 250 14.72 -8.76 -6.01
CA ASP A 250 14.62 -7.74 -4.96
C ASP A 250 13.17 -7.34 -4.70
N VAL A 251 12.37 -7.16 -5.75
CA VAL A 251 10.94 -6.86 -5.64
C VAL A 251 10.22 -7.96 -4.86
N ILE A 252 10.44 -9.23 -5.20
CA ILE A 252 9.83 -10.38 -4.52
C ILE A 252 10.28 -10.44 -3.06
N TYR A 253 11.56 -10.19 -2.77
CA TYR A 253 12.09 -10.14 -1.41
C TYR A 253 11.42 -9.06 -0.57
N HIS A 254 11.28 -7.84 -1.09
CA HIS A 254 10.65 -6.75 -0.36
C HIS A 254 9.15 -6.92 -0.25
N LEU A 255 8.49 -7.30 -1.35
CA LEU A 255 7.04 -7.46 -1.41
C LEU A 255 6.52 -8.65 -0.59
N GLU A 256 7.32 -9.71 -0.43
CA GLU A 256 6.93 -10.94 0.28
C GLU A 256 5.71 -11.63 -0.37
N SER A 257 5.63 -11.60 -1.69
CA SER A 257 4.52 -12.13 -2.47
C SER A 257 5.02 -12.74 -3.78
N PHE A 258 4.19 -13.60 -4.37
CA PHE A 258 4.36 -14.16 -5.72
C PHE A 258 3.10 -13.98 -6.58
N ASP A 259 2.16 -13.14 -6.16
CA ASP A 259 0.98 -12.76 -6.96
C ASP A 259 1.41 -12.00 -8.22
N ALA A 260 1.07 -12.53 -9.42
CA ALA A 260 1.57 -12.01 -10.68
C ALA A 260 1.17 -10.55 -10.93
N LEU A 261 -0.10 -10.22 -10.71
CA LEU A 261 -0.59 -8.86 -10.98
C LEU A 261 -0.01 -7.83 -10.00
N LEU A 262 0.18 -8.23 -8.75
CA LEU A 262 0.79 -7.40 -7.74
C LEU A 262 2.27 -7.12 -8.08
N ILE A 263 3.02 -8.15 -8.49
CA ILE A 263 4.43 -8.01 -8.86
C ILE A 263 4.62 -7.15 -10.10
N ARG A 264 3.79 -7.29 -11.13
CA ARG A 264 3.83 -6.40 -12.33
C ARG A 264 3.77 -4.93 -11.92
N SER A 265 2.83 -4.58 -11.06
CA SER A 265 2.72 -3.21 -10.53
C SER A 265 3.87 -2.84 -9.58
N ALA A 266 4.36 -3.81 -8.80
CA ALA A 266 5.40 -3.58 -7.82
C ALA A 266 6.76 -3.28 -8.47
N ILE A 267 7.10 -3.90 -9.60
CA ILE A 267 8.34 -3.61 -10.34
C ILE A 267 8.39 -2.14 -10.74
N THR A 268 7.34 -1.64 -11.38
CA THR A 268 7.25 -0.23 -11.78
C THR A 268 7.36 0.70 -10.57
N HIS A 269 6.63 0.37 -9.49
CA HIS A 269 6.66 1.16 -8.26
C HIS A 269 8.05 1.15 -7.59
N TYR A 270 8.72 0.00 -7.56
CA TYR A 270 10.06 -0.17 -7.02
C TYR A 270 11.10 0.67 -7.78
N LEU A 271 11.02 0.67 -9.12
CA LEU A 271 11.92 1.44 -9.99
C LEU A 271 11.74 2.95 -9.80
N VAL A 272 10.49 3.44 -9.77
CA VAL A 272 10.24 4.88 -9.56
C VAL A 272 10.62 5.32 -8.15
N THR A 273 10.37 4.50 -7.14
CA THR A 273 10.69 4.84 -5.75
C THR A 273 12.20 4.90 -5.50
N LYS A 274 12.99 4.09 -6.23
CA LYS A 274 14.46 4.22 -6.23
C LYS A 274 14.89 5.65 -6.59
N MET A 275 14.31 6.20 -7.65
CA MET A 275 14.58 7.58 -8.06
C MET A 275 14.08 8.60 -7.02
N VAL A 276 12.88 8.39 -6.43
CA VAL A 276 12.37 9.26 -5.35
C VAL A 276 13.39 9.43 -4.23
N ALA A 277 14.03 8.33 -3.81
CA ALA A 277 14.98 8.32 -2.69
C ALA A 277 16.21 9.21 -2.91
N ASP A 278 16.57 9.50 -4.16
CA ASP A 278 17.70 10.38 -4.51
C ASP A 278 17.38 11.88 -4.31
N TYR A 279 16.09 12.24 -4.22
CA TYR A 279 15.66 13.65 -4.17
C TYR A 279 14.92 14.00 -2.88
N VAL A 280 13.97 13.17 -2.45
CA VAL A 280 13.08 13.49 -1.32
C VAL A 280 12.83 12.26 -0.43
N PRO A 281 12.59 12.46 0.88
CA PRO A 281 12.34 11.35 1.79
C PRO A 281 10.93 10.76 1.69
N ALA A 282 10.01 11.43 1.01
CA ALA A 282 8.62 11.01 0.92
C ALA A 282 7.94 11.51 -0.35
N ALA A 283 6.97 10.74 -0.84
CA ALA A 283 6.17 11.10 -2.00
C ALA A 283 4.69 10.69 -1.83
N PHE A 284 3.79 11.47 -2.44
CA PHE A 284 2.39 11.07 -2.59
C PHE A 284 2.24 9.94 -3.59
N SER A 285 1.28 9.03 -3.31
CA SER A 285 0.85 7.95 -4.19
C SER A 285 -0.66 7.95 -4.34
N GLY A 286 -1.15 7.78 -5.56
CA GLY A 286 -2.58 7.90 -5.93
C GLY A 286 -3.47 6.72 -5.53
N GLU A 287 -2.98 5.81 -4.70
CA GLU A 287 -3.76 4.64 -4.27
C GLU A 287 -5.02 5.02 -3.50
N GLY A 288 -6.09 4.29 -3.75
CA GLY A 288 -7.41 4.53 -3.14
C GLY A 288 -8.38 5.27 -4.05
N GLY A 289 -7.89 6.00 -5.07
CA GLY A 289 -8.75 6.74 -5.99
C GLY A 289 -9.66 5.84 -6.82
N ASP A 290 -9.14 4.72 -7.31
CA ASP A 290 -9.92 3.74 -8.09
C ASP A 290 -10.99 3.05 -7.22
N GLU A 291 -10.64 2.66 -6.02
CA GLU A 291 -11.53 1.93 -5.10
C GLU A 291 -12.62 2.83 -4.53
N LEU A 292 -12.31 4.10 -4.23
CA LEU A 292 -13.27 5.03 -3.66
C LEU A 292 -14.24 5.59 -4.68
N PHE A 293 -13.80 5.78 -5.93
CA PHE A 293 -14.54 6.53 -6.96
C PHE A 293 -14.85 5.72 -8.23
N ALA A 294 -14.90 4.39 -8.12
CA ALA A 294 -15.27 3.48 -9.22
C ALA A 294 -14.37 3.60 -10.46
N GLY A 295 -13.03 3.57 -10.28
CA GLY A 295 -12.07 3.77 -11.37
C GLY A 295 -11.80 2.55 -12.26
N TYR A 296 -12.13 1.33 -11.83
CA TYR A 296 -11.86 0.13 -12.62
C TYR A 296 -12.95 -0.16 -13.66
N ALA A 297 -12.55 -0.57 -14.86
CA ALA A 297 -13.48 -0.82 -15.97
C ALA A 297 -14.60 -1.81 -15.61
N TYR A 298 -14.29 -2.86 -14.84
CA TYR A 298 -15.28 -3.88 -14.48
C TYR A 298 -16.42 -3.35 -13.58
N TYR A 299 -16.27 -2.18 -12.96
CA TYR A 299 -17.38 -1.56 -12.22
C TYR A 299 -18.53 -1.13 -13.13
N LYS A 300 -18.25 -0.87 -14.43
CA LYS A 300 -19.26 -0.51 -15.41
C LYS A 300 -20.19 -1.68 -15.76
N ASP A 301 -19.72 -2.90 -15.54
CA ASP A 301 -20.46 -4.14 -15.80
C ASP A 301 -21.32 -4.61 -14.60
N LEU A 302 -21.24 -3.91 -13.47
CA LEU A 302 -22.00 -4.26 -12.26
C LEU A 302 -23.38 -3.62 -12.27
N ASP A 303 -24.34 -4.32 -11.64
CA ASP A 303 -25.61 -3.71 -11.30
C ASP A 303 -25.38 -2.54 -10.32
N PRO A 304 -26.02 -1.38 -10.51
CA PRO A 304 -25.87 -0.24 -9.61
C PRO A 304 -26.12 -0.55 -8.13
N ASP A 305 -27.02 -1.48 -7.82
CA ASP A 305 -27.30 -1.94 -6.45
C ASP A 305 -26.13 -2.68 -5.83
N ASP A 306 -25.29 -3.36 -6.63
CA ASP A 306 -24.11 -4.11 -6.18
C ASP A 306 -22.86 -3.24 -6.10
N LEU A 307 -22.82 -2.11 -6.80
CA LEU A 307 -21.61 -1.28 -6.95
C LEU A 307 -21.08 -0.78 -5.60
N ASN A 308 -21.95 -0.29 -4.71
CA ASN A 308 -21.53 0.20 -3.40
C ASN A 308 -20.87 -0.92 -2.56
N GLY A 309 -21.45 -2.11 -2.58
CA GLY A 309 -20.89 -3.29 -1.90
C GLY A 309 -19.51 -3.67 -2.43
N GLU A 310 -19.35 -3.64 -3.75
CA GLU A 310 -18.08 -3.98 -4.39
C GLU A 310 -16.98 -2.92 -4.15
N LEU A 311 -17.32 -1.62 -4.14
CA LEU A 311 -16.36 -0.56 -3.79
C LEU A 311 -15.82 -0.77 -2.37
N ILE A 312 -16.71 -1.00 -1.39
CA ILE A 312 -16.33 -1.31 0.00
C ILE A 312 -15.46 -2.57 0.07
N ALA A 313 -15.83 -3.63 -0.64
CA ALA A 313 -15.06 -4.86 -0.69
C ALA A 313 -13.67 -4.65 -1.32
N SER A 314 -13.56 -3.77 -2.32
CA SER A 314 -12.29 -3.42 -2.95
C SER A 314 -11.37 -2.66 -2.00
N ILE A 315 -11.89 -1.66 -1.27
CA ILE A 315 -11.13 -0.93 -0.24
C ILE A 315 -10.64 -1.90 0.84
N ASN A 316 -11.52 -2.77 1.34
CA ASN A 316 -11.17 -3.74 2.38
C ASN A 316 -10.09 -4.76 1.94
N ARG A 317 -9.84 -4.95 0.64
CA ARG A 317 -8.80 -5.84 0.11
C ARG A 317 -7.46 -5.15 -0.17
N MET A 318 -7.37 -3.82 -0.04
CA MET A 318 -6.15 -3.08 -0.41
C MET A 318 -4.96 -3.41 0.49
N HIS A 319 -5.20 -3.73 1.75
CA HIS A 319 -4.16 -3.86 2.79
C HIS A 319 -3.04 -4.86 2.46
N ASN A 320 -3.36 -5.97 1.81
CA ASN A 320 -2.40 -7.02 1.42
C ASN A 320 -2.18 -7.11 -0.10
N THR A 321 -2.54 -6.06 -0.84
CA THR A 321 -2.31 -5.89 -2.26
C THR A 321 -1.71 -4.52 -2.55
N ALA A 322 -2.49 -3.54 -2.99
CA ALA A 322 -2.01 -2.21 -3.38
C ALA A 322 -1.25 -1.49 -2.26
N LEU A 323 -1.75 -1.51 -1.03
CA LEU A 323 -1.09 -0.85 0.11
C LEU A 323 0.21 -1.56 0.52
N GLN A 324 0.22 -2.90 0.48
CA GLN A 324 1.47 -3.65 0.70
C GLN A 324 2.52 -3.27 -0.34
N ARG A 325 2.15 -3.19 -1.63
CA ARG A 325 3.05 -2.76 -2.70
C ARG A 325 3.64 -1.38 -2.44
N VAL A 326 2.80 -0.41 -2.14
CA VAL A 326 3.22 0.98 -1.88
C VAL A 326 4.18 1.05 -0.70
N ASP A 327 3.83 0.43 0.43
CA ASP A 327 4.68 0.40 1.62
C ASP A 327 6.02 -0.29 1.35
N ARG A 328 6.00 -1.47 0.70
CA ARG A 328 7.22 -2.25 0.45
C ARG A 328 8.16 -1.59 -0.55
N ALA A 329 7.63 -1.00 -1.63
CA ALA A 329 8.44 -0.26 -2.59
C ALA A 329 9.10 0.96 -1.94
N ALA A 330 8.34 1.74 -1.16
CA ALA A 330 8.86 2.89 -0.45
C ALA A 330 9.91 2.50 0.60
N SER A 331 9.61 1.50 1.43
CA SER A 331 10.51 1.07 2.51
C SER A 331 11.81 0.47 2.01
N ALA A 332 11.82 -0.19 0.84
CA ALA A 332 13.02 -0.76 0.24
C ALA A 332 14.16 0.27 0.07
N TYR A 333 13.80 1.52 -0.17
CA TYR A 333 14.74 2.62 -0.33
C TYR A 333 14.70 3.65 0.81
N GLY A 334 14.02 3.32 1.90
CA GLY A 334 13.95 4.20 3.07
C GLY A 334 13.16 5.47 2.84
N THR A 335 12.25 5.49 1.87
CA THR A 335 11.31 6.59 1.62
C THR A 335 9.93 6.28 2.24
N GLU A 336 9.05 7.26 2.29
CA GLU A 336 7.69 7.13 2.79
C GLU A 336 6.68 7.47 1.68
N ALA A 337 5.63 6.66 1.55
CA ALA A 337 4.55 6.92 0.60
C ALA A 337 3.31 7.43 1.34
N TYR A 338 2.70 8.52 0.84
CA TYR A 338 1.51 9.12 1.41
C TYR A 338 0.29 8.85 0.52
N VAL A 339 -0.67 8.12 1.06
CA VAL A 339 -1.91 7.71 0.38
C VAL A 339 -3.09 8.60 0.81
N SER A 340 -3.07 9.87 0.41
CA SER A 340 -4.02 10.89 0.90
C SER A 340 -5.48 10.60 0.55
N PHE A 341 -5.77 9.82 -0.49
CA PHE A 341 -7.14 9.34 -0.74
C PHE A 341 -7.70 8.50 0.40
N LEU A 342 -6.84 7.80 1.12
CA LEU A 342 -7.22 6.94 2.24
C LEU A 342 -7.20 7.66 3.60
N ALA A 343 -7.08 8.98 3.62
CA ALA A 343 -7.28 9.74 4.86
C ALA A 343 -8.70 9.51 5.41
N PRO A 344 -8.88 9.35 6.73
CA PRO A 344 -10.18 9.02 7.33
C PRO A 344 -11.32 9.95 6.92
N SER A 345 -11.04 11.25 6.76
CA SER A 345 -12.03 12.24 6.29
C SER A 345 -12.47 12.01 4.85
N VAL A 346 -11.53 11.69 3.97
CA VAL A 346 -11.79 11.40 2.55
C VAL A 346 -12.58 10.10 2.41
N VAL A 347 -12.14 9.02 3.07
CA VAL A 347 -12.84 7.73 3.05
C VAL A 347 -14.27 7.86 3.58
N LYS A 348 -14.45 8.55 4.73
CA LYS A 348 -15.76 8.78 5.31
C LYS A 348 -16.69 9.52 4.34
N LEU A 349 -16.20 10.56 3.68
CA LEU A 349 -16.99 11.30 2.68
C LEU A 349 -17.29 10.41 1.47
N ALA A 350 -16.27 9.76 0.91
CA ALA A 350 -16.39 8.96 -0.30
C ALA A 350 -17.42 7.83 -0.17
N VAL A 351 -17.48 7.12 0.98
CA VAL A 351 -18.46 6.04 1.17
C VAL A 351 -19.89 6.54 1.29
N HIS A 352 -20.10 7.82 1.60
CA HIS A 352 -21.43 8.44 1.68
C HIS A 352 -21.81 9.22 0.41
N ILE A 353 -20.93 9.42 -0.54
CA ILE A 353 -21.26 10.00 -1.85
C ILE A 353 -22.11 8.98 -2.63
N PRO A 354 -23.26 9.39 -3.22
CA PRO A 354 -24.07 8.53 -4.09
C PRO A 354 -23.23 7.86 -5.19
N VAL A 355 -23.47 6.57 -5.44
CA VAL A 355 -22.67 5.81 -6.42
C VAL A 355 -22.82 6.32 -7.84
N GLU A 356 -23.98 6.87 -8.18
CA GLU A 356 -24.27 7.54 -9.45
C GLU A 356 -23.43 8.78 -9.72
N TYR A 357 -22.80 9.36 -8.67
CA TYR A 357 -21.83 10.46 -8.83
C TYR A 357 -20.40 9.94 -9.02
N LYS A 358 -20.14 8.67 -8.69
CA LYS A 358 -18.83 8.05 -8.89
C LYS A 358 -18.70 7.45 -10.28
N LEU A 359 -19.75 6.75 -10.72
CA LEU A 359 -19.90 6.18 -12.05
C LEU A 359 -21.13 6.84 -12.69
N HIS A 360 -20.90 7.90 -13.44
CA HIS A 360 -21.97 8.75 -13.99
C HIS A 360 -22.22 8.42 -15.46
N ALA A 361 -23.47 8.26 -15.83
CA ALA A 361 -23.89 8.11 -17.22
C ALA A 361 -25.01 9.11 -17.54
N GLU A 362 -24.90 9.79 -18.67
CA GLU A 362 -26.04 10.46 -19.29
C GLU A 362 -26.84 9.44 -20.11
N ALA A 363 -28.07 9.78 -20.47
CA ALA A 363 -28.90 8.88 -21.25
C ALA A 363 -28.21 8.49 -22.57
N ASP A 364 -28.12 7.19 -22.84
CA ASP A 364 -27.51 6.61 -24.05
C ASP A 364 -25.96 6.80 -24.17
N GLU A 365 -25.25 7.23 -23.11
CA GLU A 365 -23.80 7.34 -23.09
C GLU A 365 -23.14 6.27 -22.21
N GLU A 366 -21.89 5.93 -22.54
CA GLU A 366 -21.06 5.05 -21.70
C GLU A 366 -20.75 5.71 -20.36
N PRO A 367 -20.88 4.96 -19.23
CA PRO A 367 -20.59 5.51 -17.92
C PRO A 367 -19.16 6.02 -17.79
N VAL A 368 -19.01 7.22 -17.22
CA VAL A 368 -17.72 7.84 -16.93
C VAL A 368 -17.32 7.53 -15.50
N GLU A 369 -16.18 6.86 -15.33
CA GLU A 369 -15.59 6.53 -14.05
C GLU A 369 -15.03 7.78 -13.34
N LYS A 370 -15.03 7.76 -12.00
CA LYS A 370 -14.49 8.83 -11.14
C LYS A 370 -15.11 10.20 -11.40
N TRP A 371 -16.34 10.24 -11.87
CA TRP A 371 -16.99 11.50 -12.27
C TRP A 371 -16.90 12.59 -11.21
N ILE A 372 -17.27 12.29 -9.97
CA ILE A 372 -17.24 13.27 -8.87
C ILE A 372 -15.83 13.76 -8.55
N LEU A 373 -14.81 12.90 -8.72
CA LEU A 373 -13.41 13.29 -8.55
C LEU A 373 -12.98 14.24 -9.69
N ARG A 374 -13.35 13.94 -10.95
CA ARG A 374 -13.09 14.83 -12.09
C ARG A 374 -13.73 16.20 -11.87
N LYS A 375 -14.99 16.24 -11.41
CA LYS A 375 -15.69 17.50 -11.07
C LYS A 375 -15.01 18.26 -9.92
N ALA A 376 -14.50 17.56 -8.92
CA ALA A 376 -13.82 18.18 -7.78
C ALA A 376 -12.49 18.86 -8.15
N VAL A 377 -11.86 18.48 -9.27
CA VAL A 377 -10.52 18.96 -9.67
C VAL A 377 -10.45 19.52 -11.09
N GLU A 378 -11.60 19.81 -11.70
CA GLU A 378 -11.68 20.24 -13.11
C GLU A 378 -10.90 21.54 -13.41
N ASP A 379 -10.75 22.41 -12.40
CA ASP A 379 -9.99 23.65 -12.49
C ASP A 379 -8.47 23.49 -12.27
N LEU A 380 -8.01 22.29 -11.88
CA LEU A 380 -6.63 22.05 -11.49
C LEU A 380 -5.77 21.34 -12.54
N LEU A 381 -6.40 20.63 -13.44
CA LEU A 381 -5.73 19.72 -14.35
C LEU A 381 -5.97 20.11 -15.80
N PRO A 382 -4.99 19.85 -16.71
CA PRO A 382 -5.23 20.00 -18.13
C PRO A 382 -6.31 19.01 -18.59
N GLU A 383 -7.11 19.41 -19.57
CA GLU A 383 -8.27 18.65 -20.06
C GLU A 383 -7.93 17.23 -20.47
N GLN A 384 -6.78 17.03 -21.12
CA GLN A 384 -6.32 15.71 -21.56
C GLN A 384 -6.03 14.75 -20.39
N ALA A 385 -5.45 15.24 -19.30
CA ALA A 385 -5.22 14.44 -18.09
C ALA A 385 -6.51 14.24 -17.29
N LEU A 386 -7.35 15.29 -17.21
CA LEU A 386 -8.63 15.25 -16.50
C LEU A 386 -9.56 14.17 -17.08
N TRP A 387 -9.63 14.04 -18.41
CA TRP A 387 -10.53 13.10 -19.10
C TRP A 387 -9.81 11.86 -19.64
N ARG A 388 -8.54 11.66 -19.30
CA ARG A 388 -7.81 10.46 -19.67
C ARG A 388 -8.55 9.21 -19.17
N PRO A 389 -8.81 8.21 -20.06
CA PRO A 389 -9.34 6.92 -19.66
C PRO A 389 -8.41 6.20 -18.70
N LYS A 390 -8.99 5.40 -17.79
CA LYS A 390 -8.17 4.61 -16.86
C LYS A 390 -7.34 3.58 -17.60
N VAL A 391 -6.03 3.64 -17.37
CA VAL A 391 -5.04 2.64 -17.78
C VAL A 391 -4.40 2.07 -16.51
N LYS A 392 -4.13 0.76 -16.47
CA LYS A 392 -3.46 0.16 -15.31
C LYS A 392 -2.00 0.63 -15.28
N PHE A 393 -1.46 0.76 -14.08
CA PHE A 393 -0.14 1.34 -13.88
C PHE A 393 0.99 0.64 -14.68
N TRP A 394 0.99 -0.70 -14.73
CA TRP A 394 1.99 -1.43 -15.52
C TRP A 394 1.75 -1.36 -17.04
N GLU A 395 0.50 -1.21 -17.50
CA GLU A 395 0.15 -1.02 -18.91
C GLU A 395 0.61 0.35 -19.40
N GLY A 396 0.25 1.41 -18.65
CA GLY A 396 0.66 2.78 -18.96
C GLY A 396 2.18 3.00 -18.92
N ALA A 397 2.89 2.25 -18.08
CA ALA A 397 4.35 2.22 -18.00
C ALA A 397 5.02 1.33 -19.07
N GLY A 398 4.26 0.63 -19.92
CA GLY A 398 4.76 -0.21 -21.00
C GLY A 398 5.27 -1.59 -20.58
N VAL A 399 4.95 -2.07 -19.36
CA VAL A 399 5.38 -3.40 -18.90
C VAL A 399 4.53 -4.51 -19.53
N GLU A 400 3.21 -4.25 -19.70
CA GLU A 400 2.25 -5.15 -20.35
C GLU A 400 2.45 -6.64 -20.01
N ASP A 401 2.51 -7.50 -21.03
CA ASP A 401 2.69 -8.95 -20.90
C ASP A 401 4.16 -9.42 -20.99
N HIS A 402 5.12 -8.50 -21.04
CA HIS A 402 6.54 -8.85 -21.17
C HIS A 402 7.03 -9.79 -20.05
N LEU A 403 6.52 -9.62 -18.82
CA LEU A 403 6.85 -10.50 -17.70
C LEU A 403 6.27 -11.91 -17.88
N ALA A 404 5.03 -12.00 -18.37
CA ALA A 404 4.41 -13.30 -18.69
C ALA A 404 5.14 -14.01 -19.84
N ASP A 405 5.55 -13.28 -20.87
CA ASP A 405 6.32 -13.83 -21.98
C ASP A 405 7.72 -14.28 -21.55
N TYR A 406 8.39 -13.50 -20.70
CA TYR A 406 9.65 -13.93 -20.09
C TYR A 406 9.46 -15.23 -19.29
N ALA A 407 8.43 -15.33 -18.46
CA ALA A 407 8.15 -16.53 -17.69
C ALA A 407 7.92 -17.77 -18.58
N LYS A 408 7.29 -17.63 -19.75
CA LYS A 408 7.12 -18.73 -20.73
C LYS A 408 8.46 -19.25 -21.25
N THR A 409 9.49 -18.42 -21.31
CA THR A 409 10.85 -18.85 -21.70
C THR A 409 11.59 -19.58 -20.58
N GLN A 410 11.24 -19.34 -19.32
CA GLN A 410 11.89 -19.89 -18.14
C GLN A 410 11.20 -21.15 -17.60
N ILE A 411 9.89 -21.30 -17.82
CA ILE A 411 9.05 -22.36 -17.25
C ILE A 411 8.45 -23.20 -18.39
N THR A 412 8.80 -24.47 -18.43
CA THR A 412 8.19 -25.42 -19.40
C THR A 412 6.78 -25.81 -18.96
N ASP A 413 5.98 -26.36 -19.89
CA ASP A 413 4.66 -26.92 -19.55
C ASP A 413 4.76 -28.12 -18.59
N ALA A 414 5.85 -28.87 -18.66
CA ALA A 414 6.09 -29.98 -17.77
C ALA A 414 6.36 -29.49 -16.33
N ASP A 415 7.24 -28.49 -16.17
CA ASP A 415 7.51 -27.87 -14.87
C ASP A 415 6.22 -27.32 -14.26
N PHE A 416 5.44 -26.56 -15.05
CA PHE A 416 4.20 -25.97 -14.56
C PHE A 416 3.20 -27.01 -14.09
N ARG A 417 3.00 -28.10 -14.84
CA ARG A 417 2.12 -29.21 -14.43
C ARG A 417 2.59 -29.87 -13.13
N GLN A 418 3.89 -30.03 -12.96
CA GLN A 418 4.46 -30.71 -11.80
C GLN A 418 4.47 -29.83 -10.53
N GLU A 419 4.77 -28.54 -10.64
CA GLU A 419 5.09 -27.67 -9.50
C GLU A 419 3.97 -26.68 -9.13
N ARG A 420 2.91 -26.58 -9.95
CA ARG A 420 1.82 -25.61 -9.70
C ARG A 420 1.03 -25.80 -8.40
N ARG A 421 1.12 -26.99 -7.79
CA ARG A 421 0.47 -27.26 -6.50
C ARG A 421 1.40 -26.85 -5.36
N LEU A 422 0.94 -25.90 -4.55
CA LEU A 422 1.70 -25.38 -3.41
C LEU A 422 1.61 -26.30 -2.18
N PRO A 423 2.53 -26.16 -1.20
CA PRO A 423 2.54 -26.97 0.03
C PRO A 423 1.27 -26.85 0.87
N ASP A 424 0.59 -25.69 0.86
CA ASP A 424 -0.70 -25.44 1.53
C ASP A 424 -1.91 -26.08 0.79
N GLY A 425 -1.67 -26.69 -0.38
CA GLY A 425 -2.70 -27.33 -1.21
C GLY A 425 -3.33 -26.42 -2.25
N SER A 426 -3.05 -25.11 -2.24
CA SER A 426 -3.50 -24.16 -3.26
C SER A 426 -2.75 -24.35 -4.59
N PHE A 427 -3.16 -23.60 -5.62
CA PHE A 427 -2.57 -23.72 -6.95
C PHE A 427 -2.10 -22.36 -7.49
N LEU A 428 -0.98 -22.42 -8.20
CA LEU A 428 -0.52 -21.34 -9.08
C LEU A 428 -1.32 -21.37 -10.38
N ASN A 429 -1.69 -20.19 -10.87
CA ASN A 429 -2.58 -20.05 -12.03
C ASN A 429 -1.82 -19.89 -13.34
N THR A 430 -0.58 -19.39 -13.30
CA THR A 430 0.22 -19.07 -14.49
C THR A 430 1.67 -19.50 -14.32
N LYS A 431 2.39 -19.64 -15.45
CA LYS A 431 3.85 -19.84 -15.44
C LYS A 431 4.59 -18.67 -14.80
N GLU A 432 4.04 -17.47 -14.91
CA GLU A 432 4.55 -16.27 -14.28
C GLU A 432 4.52 -16.38 -12.76
N GLU A 433 3.40 -16.80 -12.18
CA GLU A 433 3.31 -17.09 -10.73
C GLU A 433 4.30 -18.17 -10.30
N LEU A 434 4.51 -19.22 -11.12
CA LEU A 434 5.49 -20.26 -10.79
C LEU A 434 6.93 -19.72 -10.81
N LEU A 435 7.29 -18.89 -11.78
CA LEU A 435 8.61 -18.23 -11.80
C LEU A 435 8.81 -17.41 -10.53
N TYR A 436 7.81 -16.63 -10.14
CA TYR A 436 7.86 -15.78 -8.94
C TYR A 436 7.89 -16.61 -7.65
N TYR A 437 7.14 -17.69 -7.60
CA TYR A 437 7.16 -18.62 -6.47
C TYR A 437 8.53 -19.31 -6.31
N ARG A 438 9.21 -19.68 -7.40
CA ARG A 438 10.58 -20.19 -7.33
C ARG A 438 11.53 -19.17 -6.70
N ILE A 439 11.48 -17.90 -7.15
CA ILE A 439 12.29 -16.82 -6.57
C ILE A 439 11.91 -16.57 -5.10
N PHE A 440 10.61 -16.59 -4.79
CA PHE A 440 10.12 -16.47 -3.42
C PHE A 440 10.69 -17.57 -2.51
N THR A 441 10.74 -18.82 -2.98
CA THR A 441 11.30 -19.93 -2.21
C THR A 441 12.82 -19.86 -2.05
N GLU A 442 13.53 -19.24 -3.00
CA GLU A 442 14.97 -18.95 -2.83
C GLU A 442 15.23 -17.98 -1.68
N HIS A 443 14.35 -16.98 -1.48
CA HIS A 443 14.48 -16.02 -0.38
C HIS A 443 13.98 -16.52 0.97
N PHE A 444 12.86 -17.25 0.98
CA PHE A 444 12.10 -17.53 2.19
C PHE A 444 12.01 -19.02 2.55
N GLY A 445 12.52 -19.89 1.68
CA GLY A 445 12.41 -21.35 1.84
C GLY A 445 11.01 -21.86 1.48
N ASN A 446 10.82 -23.15 1.62
CA ASN A 446 9.54 -23.82 1.36
C ASN A 446 8.61 -23.65 2.58
N LEU A 447 7.82 -22.60 2.57
CA LEU A 447 6.81 -22.35 3.60
C LEU A 447 5.59 -23.26 3.36
N THR A 448 5.06 -23.81 4.44
CA THR A 448 3.85 -24.66 4.40
C THR A 448 2.55 -23.90 4.69
N ASP A 449 2.68 -22.66 5.13
CA ASP A 449 1.57 -21.74 5.44
C ASP A 449 1.83 -20.44 4.69
N LEU A 450 0.93 -20.10 3.79
CA LEU A 450 1.00 -18.94 2.88
C LEU A 450 -0.20 -17.99 3.06
N ASP A 451 -0.95 -18.10 4.16
CA ASP A 451 -2.15 -17.30 4.43
C ASP A 451 -1.89 -15.79 4.48
N PHE A 452 -0.64 -15.39 4.69
CA PHE A 452 -0.24 -13.97 4.65
C PHE A 452 -0.07 -13.39 3.24
N VAL A 453 -0.09 -14.23 2.18
CA VAL A 453 0.10 -13.79 0.80
C VAL A 453 -1.24 -13.32 0.23
N GLY A 454 -1.39 -12.01 0.02
CA GLY A 454 -2.57 -11.44 -0.64
C GLY A 454 -2.68 -11.89 -2.10
N ARG A 455 -3.93 -11.99 -2.59
CA ARG A 455 -4.22 -12.34 -3.98
C ARG A 455 -5.03 -11.22 -4.64
N THR A 456 -4.54 -10.71 -5.73
CA THR A 456 -5.19 -9.64 -6.49
C THR A 456 -6.47 -10.14 -7.16
N LYS A 457 -7.57 -9.39 -7.07
CA LYS A 457 -8.80 -9.70 -7.78
C LYS A 457 -8.55 -9.61 -9.29
N GLY A 458 -9.03 -10.61 -10.04
CA GLY A 458 -8.79 -10.70 -11.49
C GLY A 458 -7.53 -11.47 -11.87
N ALA A 459 -6.78 -12.01 -10.90
CA ALA A 459 -5.80 -13.05 -11.21
C ALA A 459 -6.48 -14.16 -12.04
N PRO A 460 -5.82 -14.71 -13.10
CA PRO A 460 -6.42 -15.72 -13.94
C PRO A 460 -7.01 -16.85 -13.11
N LYS A 461 -8.28 -17.16 -13.30
CA LYS A 461 -8.87 -18.37 -12.74
C LYS A 461 -8.09 -19.56 -13.32
N VAL A 462 -7.90 -20.60 -12.52
CA VAL A 462 -7.24 -21.83 -12.96
C VAL A 462 -7.80 -22.23 -14.32
N PRO A 463 -6.97 -22.37 -15.39
CA PRO A 463 -7.42 -23.03 -16.59
C PRO A 463 -7.95 -24.40 -16.19
N GLU A 464 -9.06 -24.82 -16.78
CA GLU A 464 -9.57 -26.18 -16.60
C GLU A 464 -8.43 -27.19 -16.75
N PRO A 465 -8.43 -28.30 -16.01
CA PRO A 465 -7.34 -29.26 -16.07
C PRO A 465 -7.11 -29.69 -17.50
N LEU A 466 -5.87 -29.46 -18.00
CA LEU A 466 -5.42 -29.95 -19.31
C LEU A 466 -5.46 -31.46 -19.36
#